data_0528dacc80c97beafe8733749d5164d1
#
_entry.id   0528dacc80c97beafe8733749d5164d1
#
_cell.length_a   1.000
_cell.length_b   1.000
_cell.length_c   1.000
_cell.angle_alpha   90.00
_cell.angle_beta   90.00
_cell.angle_gamma   90.00
#
_symmetry.space_group_name_H-M   'P 1'
#
loop_
_entity.id
_entity.type
_entity.pdbx_description
1 polymer ?
#
loop_
_entity_poly.entity_id
_entity_poly.type
_entity_poly.pdbx_seq_one_letter_code
_entity_poly.pdbx_strand_id
1 'polypeptide(L)'
;HALIEPEEPIDDTSYILQVNNDIATLDTKRLGSLTITELKGLVETIKFAPKTSETLSIESDLQDSLIDKLNEQDAALYQEAVCNNDLCAIEVASDDAEILNSLVDDLMFDADISSSMQGGFVRLYSEDNQHFATFLGVRKGKASTVIIAN
;
A
#
# COMPACT_ATOMS: atom_id res chain seq x y z
N HIS A 1 11.63 -22.21 26.04
CA HIS A 1 11.29 -21.85 25.74
C HIS A 1 11.25 -21.29 25.26
N ALA A 2 11.32 -21.47 25.26
CA ALA A 2 11.01 -21.04 24.62
C ALA A 2 10.76 -20.34 24.21
N LEU A 3 10.79 -20.39 23.99
CA LEU A 3 10.40 -19.79 23.46
C LEU A 3 10.10 -19.12 22.85
N ILE A 4 9.98 -19.16 22.59
CA ILE A 4 9.61 -18.64 21.94
C ILE A 4 9.56 -17.76 21.46
N GLU A 5 9.67 -17.41 20.80
CA GLU A 5 9.57 -16.54 20.20
C GLU A 5 9.12 -16.00 19.55
N PRO A 6 9.07 -15.78 19.34
CA PRO A 6 8.78 -15.14 18.60
C PRO A 6 8.61 -14.51 18.02
N GLU A 7 8.34 -14.22 17.68
CA GLU A 7 8.07 -13.66 17.13
C GLU A 7 8.13 -12.71 16.61
N GLU A 8 8.25 -12.44 16.26
CA GLU A 8 8.17 -11.55 15.57
C GLU A 8 7.98 -11.67 14.39
N PRO A 9 8.14 -11.70 13.95
CA PRO A 9 8.05 -10.88 12.97
C PRO A 9 6.94 -10.65 12.30
N ILE A 10 6.40 -10.20 12.70
CA ILE A 10 5.15 -9.70 12.28
C ILE A 10 5.25 -8.75 11.12
N ASP A 11 6.38 -8.05 10.99
CA ASP A 11 6.59 -7.09 9.93
C ASP A 11 7.48 -7.69 8.84
N ASP A 12 7.18 -8.92 8.45
CA ASP A 12 7.98 -9.57 7.41
C ASP A 12 7.29 -9.41 6.06
N THR A 13 7.83 -8.50 5.26
CA THR A 13 7.38 -8.27 3.89
C THR A 13 8.44 -8.71 2.88
N SER A 14 9.44 -9.50 3.30
CA SER A 14 10.54 -9.91 2.44
C SER A 14 10.09 -10.81 1.30
N TYR A 15 8.93 -11.42 1.41
CA TYR A 15 8.41 -12.28 0.34
C TYR A 15 7.91 -11.48 -0.86
N ILE A 16 7.71 -10.18 -0.71
CA ILE A 16 7.26 -9.33 -1.82
C ILE A 16 8.21 -8.17 -2.09
N LEU A 17 9.11 -7.84 -1.18
CA LEU A 17 10.05 -6.75 -1.37
C LEU A 17 11.44 -7.16 -0.94
N GLN A 18 12.42 -6.95 -1.81
CA GLN A 18 13.82 -7.17 -1.50
C GLN A 18 14.62 -5.92 -1.82
N VAL A 19 15.55 -5.58 -0.94
CA VAL A 19 16.38 -4.39 -1.12
C VAL A 19 17.84 -4.81 -1.09
N ASN A 20 18.55 -4.53 -2.18
CA ASN A 20 19.98 -4.82 -2.32
C ASN A 20 20.66 -3.63 -2.98
N ASN A 21 21.73 -3.11 -2.35
CA ASN A 21 22.54 -2.04 -2.92
C ASN A 21 21.68 -0.84 -3.35
N ASP A 22 20.73 -0.44 -2.48
CA ASP A 22 19.87 0.71 -2.71
C ASP A 22 18.90 0.51 -3.90
N ILE A 23 18.67 -0.74 -4.27
CA ILE A 23 17.67 -1.09 -5.28
C ILE A 23 16.60 -1.93 -4.60
N ALA A 24 15.37 -1.49 -4.68
CA ALA A 24 14.22 -2.22 -4.15
C ALA A 24 13.53 -2.94 -5.29
N THR A 25 13.27 -4.23 -5.12
CA THR A 25 12.55 -5.04 -6.11
C THR A 25 11.23 -5.47 -5.51
N LEU A 26 10.14 -5.07 -6.14
CA LEU A 26 8.78 -5.39 -5.71
C LEU A 26 8.25 -6.53 -6.58
N ASP A 27 7.85 -7.63 -5.93
CA ASP A 27 7.36 -8.82 -6.63
C ASP A 27 5.86 -8.69 -6.89
N THR A 28 5.50 -8.10 -8.02
CA THR A 28 4.09 -7.87 -8.36
C THR A 28 3.38 -9.15 -8.75
N LYS A 29 4.10 -10.14 -9.25
CA LYS A 29 3.51 -11.43 -9.55
C LYS A 29 3.03 -12.11 -8.28
N ARG A 30 3.84 -12.07 -7.22
CA ARG A 30 3.46 -12.62 -5.93
C ARG A 30 2.25 -11.87 -5.36
N LEU A 31 2.27 -10.55 -5.46
CA LEU A 31 1.15 -9.73 -4.99
C LEU A 31 -0.15 -10.07 -5.72
N GLY A 32 -0.05 -10.28 -7.03
CA GLY A 32 -1.22 -10.64 -7.83
C GLY A 32 -1.77 -12.03 -7.52
N SER A 33 -0.95 -12.91 -6.94
CA SER A 33 -1.36 -14.27 -6.61
C SER A 33 -1.93 -14.42 -5.21
N LEU A 34 -1.86 -13.38 -4.37
CA LEU A 34 -2.42 -13.43 -3.03
C LEU A 34 -3.95 -13.53 -3.07
N THR A 35 -4.52 -14.29 -2.15
CA THR A 35 -5.97 -14.25 -1.98
C THR A 35 -6.35 -12.90 -1.39
N ILE A 36 -7.63 -12.56 -1.44
CA ILE A 36 -8.10 -11.31 -0.86
C ILE A 36 -7.82 -11.27 0.65
N THR A 37 -8.00 -12.40 1.34
CA THR A 37 -7.69 -12.49 2.76
C THR A 37 -6.21 -12.23 3.03
N GLU A 38 -5.33 -12.80 2.19
CA GLU A 38 -3.89 -12.58 2.32
C GLU A 38 -3.53 -11.13 2.04
N LEU A 39 -4.15 -10.52 1.06
CA LEU A 39 -3.92 -9.11 0.73
C LEU A 39 -4.32 -8.20 1.89
N LYS A 40 -5.48 -8.45 2.48
CA LYS A 40 -5.94 -7.70 3.65
C LYS A 40 -4.99 -7.88 4.83
N GLY A 41 -4.50 -9.10 5.02
CA GLY A 41 -3.53 -9.39 6.07
C GLY A 41 -2.22 -8.63 5.87
N LEU A 42 -1.78 -8.50 4.61
CA LEU A 42 -0.59 -7.72 4.30
C LEU A 42 -0.78 -6.25 4.66
N VAL A 43 -1.93 -5.67 4.29
CA VAL A 43 -2.22 -4.27 4.62
C VAL A 43 -2.21 -4.07 6.14
N GLU A 44 -2.79 -5.01 6.90
CA GLU A 44 -2.78 -4.93 8.35
C GLU A 44 -1.37 -5.05 8.92
N THR A 45 -0.55 -5.92 8.34
CA THR A 45 0.85 -6.03 8.75
C THR A 45 1.56 -4.69 8.59
N ILE A 46 1.32 -4.01 7.47
CA ILE A 46 1.91 -2.69 7.23
C ILE A 46 1.36 -1.67 8.24
N LYS A 47 0.07 -1.70 8.49
CA LYS A 47 -0.60 -0.74 9.37
C LYS A 47 -0.09 -0.82 10.81
N PHE A 48 0.12 -2.02 11.32
CA PHE A 48 0.46 -2.22 12.73
C PHE A 48 1.95 -2.44 12.99
N ALA A 49 2.78 -2.34 11.96
CA ALA A 49 4.22 -2.49 12.10
C ALA A 49 4.83 -1.34 12.89
N PRO A 50 5.94 -1.57 13.59
CA PRO A 50 6.69 -0.47 14.20
C PRO A 50 7.17 0.51 13.14
N LYS A 51 7.17 1.79 13.46
CA LYS A 51 7.46 2.84 12.47
C LYS A 51 8.48 3.82 13.01
N THR A 52 9.42 4.22 12.13
CA THR A 52 10.34 5.31 12.44
C THR A 52 9.59 6.64 12.34
N SER A 53 10.23 7.71 12.84
CA SER A 53 9.67 9.07 12.69
C SER A 53 9.49 9.44 11.24
N GLU A 54 10.43 9.03 10.39
CA GLU A 54 10.36 9.29 8.96
C GLU A 54 9.14 8.58 8.35
N THR A 55 8.91 7.32 8.71
CA THR A 55 7.77 6.57 8.22
C THR A 55 6.45 7.21 8.66
N LEU A 56 6.37 7.65 9.91
CA LEU A 56 5.16 8.32 10.41
C LEU A 56 4.86 9.60 9.65
N SER A 57 5.91 10.36 9.33
CA SER A 57 5.75 11.59 8.54
C SER A 57 5.25 11.29 7.14
N ILE A 58 5.83 10.28 6.50
CA ILE A 58 5.42 9.89 5.14
C ILE A 58 3.98 9.37 5.14
N GLU A 59 3.63 8.55 6.12
CA GLU A 59 2.28 8.02 6.25
C GLU A 59 1.26 9.15 6.43
N SER A 60 1.58 10.14 7.25
CA SER A 60 0.73 11.29 7.47
C SER A 60 0.56 12.11 6.20
N ASP A 61 1.64 12.36 5.48
CA ASP A 61 1.59 13.11 4.23
C ASP A 61 0.77 12.36 3.17
N LEU A 62 0.94 11.05 3.10
CA LEU A 62 0.20 10.22 2.17
C LEU A 62 -1.29 10.24 2.48
N GLN A 63 -1.64 10.16 3.76
CA GLN A 63 -3.02 10.18 4.20
C GLN A 63 -3.67 11.54 3.89
N ASP A 64 -2.96 12.64 4.14
CA ASP A 64 -3.46 13.97 3.84
C ASP A 64 -3.69 14.14 2.34
N SER A 65 -2.76 13.67 1.52
CA SER A 65 -2.89 13.74 0.06
C SER A 65 -4.08 12.92 -0.42
N LEU A 66 -4.28 11.75 0.17
CA LEU A 66 -5.42 10.89 -0.18
C LEU A 66 -6.74 11.57 0.16
N ILE A 67 -6.84 12.13 1.36
CA ILE A 67 -8.05 12.82 1.81
C ILE A 67 -8.36 14.00 0.90
N ASP A 68 -7.35 14.82 0.56
CA ASP A 68 -7.55 15.96 -0.32
C ASP A 68 -8.05 15.52 -1.69
N LYS A 69 -7.48 14.46 -2.22
CA LYS A 69 -7.87 13.94 -3.54
C LYS A 69 -9.30 13.41 -3.51
N LEU A 70 -9.67 12.68 -2.45
CA LEU A 70 -11.00 12.08 -2.35
C LEU A 70 -12.09 13.11 -2.01
N ASN A 71 -11.74 14.22 -1.38
CA ASN A 71 -12.70 15.30 -1.13
C ASN A 71 -13.18 15.96 -2.43
N GLU A 72 -12.45 15.78 -3.52
CA GLU A 72 -12.88 16.23 -4.84
C GLU A 72 -13.89 15.27 -5.48
N GLN A 73 -14.09 14.09 -4.87
CA GLN A 73 -14.94 13.04 -5.39
C GLN A 73 -15.88 12.59 -4.27
N ASP A 74 -17.13 12.84 -4.38
CA ASP A 74 -18.10 12.56 -3.32
C ASP A 74 -18.46 11.09 -3.18
N ALA A 75 -17.66 10.18 -3.70
CA ALA A 75 -18.14 8.83 -3.89
C ALA A 75 -17.37 7.74 -3.17
N ALA A 76 -16.28 8.08 -2.48
CA ALA A 76 -15.52 7.07 -1.75
C ALA A 76 -16.22 6.77 -0.42
N LEU A 77 -16.49 5.48 -0.18
CA LEU A 77 -17.10 5.03 1.05
C LEU A 77 -16.09 4.77 2.14
N TYR A 78 -14.84 4.50 1.76
CA TYR A 78 -13.80 4.11 2.67
C TYR A 78 -12.45 4.49 2.08
N GLN A 79 -11.55 4.91 2.94
CA GLN A 79 -10.19 5.26 2.52
C GLN A 79 -9.23 5.03 3.67
N GLU A 80 -8.05 4.54 3.34
CA GLU A 80 -6.99 4.37 4.33
C GLU A 80 -5.65 4.40 3.62
N ALA A 81 -4.68 5.07 4.23
CA ALA A 81 -3.29 5.06 3.77
C ALA A 81 -2.40 4.71 4.95
N VAL A 82 -1.56 3.69 4.78
CA VAL A 82 -0.69 3.21 5.85
C VAL A 82 0.70 2.91 5.28
N CYS A 83 1.71 3.04 6.10
CA CYS A 83 3.09 2.70 5.73
C CYS A 83 3.77 1.94 6.84
N ASN A 84 4.65 1.02 6.49
CA ASN A 84 5.68 0.55 7.40
C ASN A 84 7.01 1.14 6.94
N ASN A 85 8.13 0.65 7.46
CA ASN A 85 9.43 1.22 7.09
C ASN A 85 9.85 0.86 5.66
N ASP A 86 9.14 -0.05 5.00
CA ASP A 86 9.50 -0.54 3.68
C ASP A 86 8.46 -0.22 2.60
N LEU A 87 7.18 -0.31 2.95
CA LEU A 87 6.08 -0.25 2.00
C LEU A 87 5.01 0.74 2.45
N CYS A 88 4.25 1.24 1.49
CA CYS A 88 3.02 1.96 1.76
C CYS A 88 1.87 1.28 1.03
N ALA A 89 0.69 1.37 1.61
CA ALA A 89 -0.53 0.82 1.03
C ALA A 89 -1.64 1.85 1.12
N ILE A 90 -2.45 1.91 0.06
CA ILE A 90 -3.65 2.74 0.04
C ILE A 90 -4.82 1.81 -0.27
N GLU A 91 -5.90 1.94 0.49
CA GLU A 91 -7.12 1.20 0.22
C GLU A 91 -8.28 2.16 0.08
N VAL A 92 -9.03 2.05 -1.01
CA VAL A 92 -10.23 2.86 -1.24
C VAL A 92 -11.36 1.95 -1.67
N ALA A 93 -12.59 2.36 -1.36
CA ALA A 93 -13.79 1.59 -1.69
C ALA A 93 -14.89 2.51 -2.18
N SER A 94 -15.70 1.98 -3.09
CA SER A 94 -16.90 2.68 -3.58
C SER A 94 -17.96 1.64 -3.90
N ASP A 95 -19.23 2.02 -3.84
CA ASP A 95 -20.31 1.16 -4.29
C ASP A 95 -20.55 1.25 -5.80
N ASP A 96 -19.81 2.12 -6.49
CA ASP A 96 -19.92 2.33 -7.94
C ASP A 96 -18.57 2.01 -8.60
N ALA A 97 -18.57 0.98 -9.45
CA ALA A 97 -17.33 0.51 -10.08
C ALA A 97 -16.71 1.55 -11.00
N GLU A 98 -17.52 2.35 -11.71
CA GLU A 98 -16.98 3.38 -12.60
C GLU A 98 -16.31 4.48 -11.82
N ILE A 99 -16.88 4.87 -10.69
CA ILE A 99 -16.30 5.87 -9.82
C ILE A 99 -14.98 5.35 -9.26
N LEU A 100 -14.96 4.09 -8.84
CA LEU A 100 -13.73 3.49 -8.32
C LEU A 100 -12.64 3.48 -9.41
N ASN A 101 -12.97 3.10 -10.62
CA ASN A 101 -12.00 3.07 -11.71
C ASN A 101 -11.43 4.47 -12.00
N SER A 102 -12.27 5.49 -11.94
CA SER A 102 -11.84 6.86 -12.12
C SER A 102 -10.91 7.30 -10.99
N LEU A 103 -11.23 6.93 -9.75
CA LEU A 103 -10.37 7.21 -8.60
C LEU A 103 -9.02 6.53 -8.73
N VAL A 104 -9.00 5.28 -9.19
CA VAL A 104 -7.75 4.53 -9.38
C VAL A 104 -6.85 5.27 -10.36
N ASP A 105 -7.40 5.70 -11.50
CA ASP A 105 -6.61 6.44 -12.49
C ASP A 105 -6.08 7.74 -11.90
N ASP A 106 -6.90 8.48 -11.19
CA ASP A 106 -6.49 9.75 -10.59
C ASP A 106 -5.36 9.53 -9.58
N LEU A 107 -5.47 8.50 -8.75
CA LEU A 107 -4.47 8.23 -7.71
C LEU A 107 -3.16 7.72 -8.31
N MET A 108 -3.23 6.91 -9.36
CA MET A 108 -2.02 6.37 -10.00
C MET A 108 -1.14 7.46 -10.58
N PHE A 109 -1.73 8.54 -11.04
CA PHE A 109 -0.99 9.62 -11.70
C PHE A 109 -0.88 10.88 -10.84
N ASP A 110 -1.25 10.80 -9.58
CA ASP A 110 -1.18 11.95 -8.69
C ASP A 110 0.24 12.16 -8.19
N ALA A 111 0.76 13.38 -8.37
CA ALA A 111 2.12 13.71 -7.99
C ALA A 111 2.34 13.66 -6.48
N ASP A 112 1.34 14.04 -5.70
CA ASP A 112 1.46 14.04 -4.23
C ASP A 112 1.53 12.61 -3.69
N ILE A 113 0.74 11.71 -4.25
CA ILE A 113 0.80 10.29 -3.90
C ILE A 113 2.16 9.72 -4.27
N SER A 114 2.65 10.04 -5.48
CA SER A 114 3.95 9.55 -5.97
C SER A 114 5.11 10.09 -5.16
N SER A 115 4.93 11.20 -4.45
CA SER A 115 5.98 11.74 -3.60
C SER A 115 6.14 10.97 -2.29
N SER A 116 5.21 10.10 -1.95
CA SER A 116 5.25 9.33 -0.71
C SER A 116 5.56 7.85 -0.93
N MET A 117 5.21 7.30 -2.09
CA MET A 117 5.48 5.90 -2.40
C MET A 117 5.86 5.75 -3.86
N GLN A 118 6.80 4.85 -4.12
CA GLN A 118 7.40 4.66 -5.45
C GLN A 118 7.08 3.29 -6.00
N GLY A 119 6.98 3.24 -7.33
CA GLY A 119 6.60 2.04 -8.02
C GLY A 119 5.16 1.74 -7.70
N GLY A 120 4.73 0.55 -8.00
CA GLY A 120 3.40 0.28 -7.55
C GLY A 120 2.73 -0.89 -8.19
N PHE A 121 1.73 -1.32 -7.48
CA PHE A 121 0.87 -2.41 -7.83
C PHE A 121 -0.53 -2.02 -7.37
N VAL A 122 -1.51 -2.29 -8.21
CA VAL A 122 -2.90 -2.06 -7.82
C VAL A 122 -3.69 -3.34 -8.01
N ARG A 123 -4.54 -3.64 -7.05
CA ARG A 123 -5.41 -4.82 -7.11
C ARG A 123 -6.85 -4.39 -6.89
N LEU A 124 -7.72 -4.76 -7.82
CA LEU A 124 -9.15 -4.47 -7.73
C LEU A 124 -9.88 -5.73 -7.31
N TYR A 125 -10.87 -5.59 -6.44
CA TYR A 125 -11.72 -6.71 -6.06
C TYR A 125 -13.07 -6.19 -5.58
N SER A 126 -14.04 -7.09 -5.42
CA SER A 126 -15.39 -6.72 -4.97
C SER A 126 -15.81 -7.67 -3.86
N GLU A 127 -16.48 -7.12 -2.85
CA GLU A 127 -17.07 -7.88 -1.74
C GLU A 127 -18.33 -7.15 -1.28
N ASP A 128 -19.38 -7.91 -0.98
CA ASP A 128 -20.59 -7.37 -0.36
C ASP A 128 -21.17 -6.17 -1.12
N ASN A 129 -21.18 -6.25 -2.44
CA ASN A 129 -21.68 -5.21 -3.34
C ASN A 129 -20.87 -3.91 -3.28
N GLN A 130 -19.64 -3.97 -2.79
CA GLN A 130 -18.72 -2.85 -2.80
C GLN A 130 -17.49 -3.20 -3.63
N HIS A 131 -16.90 -2.19 -4.22
CA HIS A 131 -15.71 -2.33 -5.06
C HIS A 131 -14.53 -1.71 -4.33
N PHE A 132 -13.41 -2.42 -4.34
CA PHE A 132 -12.20 -2.02 -3.61
C PHE A 132 -11.01 -1.93 -4.54
N ALA A 133 -10.11 -1.02 -4.22
CA ALA A 133 -8.80 -0.96 -4.86
C ALA A 133 -7.74 -0.87 -3.76
N THR A 134 -6.72 -1.72 -3.85
CA THR A 134 -5.59 -1.69 -2.94
C THR A 134 -4.34 -1.37 -3.75
N PHE A 135 -3.65 -0.29 -3.37
CA PHE A 135 -2.38 0.11 -3.97
C PHE A 135 -1.26 -0.27 -3.03
N LEU A 136 -0.15 -0.74 -3.59
CA LEU A 136 1.05 -1.04 -2.82
C LEU A 136 2.24 -0.47 -3.55
N GLY A 137 3.14 0.15 -2.82
CA GLY A 137 4.37 0.69 -3.37
C GLY A 137 5.45 0.73 -2.31
N VAL A 138 6.66 1.07 -2.73
CA VAL A 138 7.82 1.16 -1.85
C VAL A 138 7.82 2.53 -1.17
N ARG A 139 8.03 2.55 0.15
CA ARG A 139 8.03 3.80 0.90
C ARG A 139 9.13 4.72 0.36
N LYS A 140 8.81 5.99 0.20
CA LYS A 140 9.75 7.00 -0.26
C LYS A 140 10.99 7.00 0.63
N GLY A 141 12.15 7.01 0.01
CA GLY A 141 13.42 7.05 0.74
C GLY A 141 13.96 5.68 1.13
N LYS A 142 13.20 4.60 0.89
CA LYS A 142 13.69 3.25 1.22
C LYS A 142 14.82 2.83 0.28
N ALA A 143 14.74 3.22 -0.98
CA ALA A 143 15.76 2.93 -1.98
C ALA A 143 15.75 4.02 -3.04
N SER A 144 16.89 4.17 -3.73
CA SER A 144 16.97 5.16 -4.82
C SER A 144 16.30 4.67 -6.09
N THR A 145 16.29 3.36 -6.30
CA THR A 145 15.73 2.75 -7.50
C THR A 145 14.72 1.68 -7.11
N VAL A 146 13.58 1.68 -7.78
CA VAL A 146 12.56 0.66 -7.56
C VAL A 146 12.35 -0.10 -8.87
N ILE A 147 12.42 -1.42 -8.79
CA ILE A 147 12.23 -2.32 -9.93
C ILE A 147 10.98 -3.14 -9.66
N ILE A 148 10.14 -3.26 -10.68
CA ILE A 148 8.96 -4.12 -10.63
C ILE A 148 9.34 -5.45 -11.28
N ALA A 149 9.29 -6.51 -10.49
CA ALA A 149 9.60 -7.85 -10.98
C ALA A 149 8.29 -8.60 -11.26
N ASN A 150 8.21 -9.22 -12.42
CA ASN A 150 7.03 -10.00 -12.83
C ASN A 150 7.37 -11.46 -12.90
#